data_c2b2b9a1386c467c012374e5a7f66d35
#
_entry.id   c2b2b9a1386c467c012374e5a7f66d35
#
_cell.length_a   1.000
_cell.length_b   1.000
_cell.length_c   1.000
_cell.angle_alpha   90.00
_cell.angle_beta   90.00
_cell.angle_gamma   90.00
#
_symmetry.space_group_name_H-M   'P 1'
#
loop_
_entity.id
_entity.type
_entity.pdbx_description
1 polymer ?
#
loop_
_entity_poly.entity_id
_entity_poly.type
_entity_poly.pdbx_seq_one_letter_code
_entity_poly.pdbx_strand_id
1 'polypeptide(L)'
;MPNHLHALIAFENSGKNINTIVGNGKCFIAYDLVKRLKGGGFSGVLETLQGWVNSTDRSRNKKHEVFEPSFDWKECNSEYLVEQKLYYIPENASKGEDRLIENPADYEHSSAAFYILGEEGNCSDYHLPGVA
;
A
#
# COMPACT_ATOMS: atom_id res chain seq x y z
N MET A 1 -5.61 -3.65 -4.72
CA MET A 1 -6.56 -2.73 -5.40
C MET A 1 -5.78 -1.85 -6.37
N PRO A 2 -6.31 -1.47 -7.54
CA PRO A 2 -5.53 -0.75 -8.54
C PRO A 2 -5.20 0.71 -8.16
N ASN A 3 -6.00 1.34 -7.30
CA ASN A 3 -5.88 2.76 -6.97
C ASN A 3 -5.64 3.07 -5.49
N HIS A 4 -5.58 2.06 -4.63
CA HIS A 4 -5.30 2.22 -3.21
C HIS A 4 -4.65 0.98 -2.60
N LEU A 5 -4.01 1.16 -1.45
CA LEU A 5 -3.35 0.12 -0.69
C LEU A 5 -3.98 0.01 0.70
N HIS A 6 -4.33 -1.21 1.08
CA HIS A 6 -4.60 -1.56 2.47
C HIS A 6 -3.39 -2.28 3.06
N ALA A 7 -2.97 -1.90 4.23
CA ALA A 7 -1.87 -2.56 4.92
C ALA A 7 -2.13 -2.64 6.42
N LEU A 8 -1.76 -3.75 7.03
CA LEU A 8 -1.61 -3.88 8.47
C LEU A 8 -0.14 -3.72 8.80
N ILE A 9 0.19 -2.71 9.62
CA ILE A 9 1.58 -2.34 9.90
C ILE A 9 1.82 -2.45 11.40
N ALA A 10 2.81 -3.24 11.80
CA ALA A 10 3.34 -3.26 13.15
C ALA A 10 4.65 -2.45 13.19
N PHE A 11 4.81 -1.62 14.21
CA PHE A 11 6.04 -0.89 14.45
C PHE A 11 6.26 -0.66 15.94
N GLU A 12 7.51 -0.60 16.35
CA GLU A 12 7.85 -0.24 17.72
C GLU A 12 7.50 1.22 18.01
N ASN A 13 7.06 1.50 19.23
CA ASN A 13 6.78 2.86 19.66
C ASN A 13 8.10 3.64 19.79
N SER A 14 8.54 4.21 18.68
CA SER A 14 9.76 5.02 18.58
C SER A 14 9.53 6.51 18.92
N GLY A 15 8.33 6.86 19.39
CA GLY A 15 7.93 8.25 19.62
C GLY A 15 7.67 9.05 18.32
N LYS A 16 7.77 8.43 17.16
CA LYS A 16 7.46 9.07 15.87
C LYS A 16 5.95 9.08 15.63
N ASN A 17 5.46 10.18 15.10
CA ASN A 17 4.06 10.29 14.67
C ASN A 17 3.80 9.35 13.48
N ILE A 18 2.64 8.69 13.46
CA ILE A 18 2.19 7.80 12.38
C ILE A 18 2.24 8.50 11.02
N ASN A 19 1.88 9.79 10.96
CA ASN A 19 1.96 10.57 9.72
C ASN A 19 3.38 10.64 9.15
N THR A 20 4.40 10.71 10.02
CA THR A 20 5.80 10.70 9.60
C THR A 20 6.20 9.34 9.05
N ILE A 21 5.77 8.25 9.70
CA ILE A 21 6.08 6.88 9.27
C ILE A 21 5.46 6.62 7.90
N VAL A 22 4.15 6.87 7.77
CA VAL A 22 3.43 6.66 6.50
C VAL A 22 3.92 7.61 5.41
N GLY A 23 4.18 8.88 5.75
CA GLY A 23 4.74 9.86 4.81
C GLY A 23 6.08 9.43 4.23
N ASN A 24 6.98 8.91 5.06
CA ASN A 24 8.26 8.36 4.61
C ASN A 24 8.06 7.13 3.72
N GLY A 25 7.18 6.20 4.12
CA GLY A 25 6.84 5.03 3.30
C GLY A 25 6.32 5.43 1.91
N LYS A 26 5.33 6.33 1.85
CA LYS A 26 4.81 6.88 0.58
C LYS A 26 5.93 7.51 -0.27
N CYS A 27 6.84 8.24 0.36
CA CYS A 27 7.96 8.88 -0.33
C CYS A 27 8.89 7.86 -1.00
N PHE A 28 9.32 6.82 -0.28
CA PHE A 28 10.18 5.77 -0.83
C PHE A 28 9.51 4.99 -1.96
N ILE A 29 8.24 4.61 -1.79
CA ILE A 29 7.46 3.92 -2.84
C ILE A 29 7.32 4.83 -4.07
N ALA A 30 7.04 6.12 -3.88
CA ALA A 30 6.91 7.07 -4.98
C ALA A 30 8.22 7.21 -5.78
N TYR A 31 9.37 7.27 -5.10
CA TYR A 31 10.67 7.33 -5.78
C TYR A 31 10.94 6.08 -6.61
N ASP A 32 10.68 4.89 -6.07
CA ASP A 32 10.90 3.63 -6.79
C ASP A 32 9.94 3.51 -7.98
N LEU A 33 8.66 3.83 -7.78
CA LEU A 33 7.65 3.82 -8.84
C LEU A 33 8.03 4.75 -10.00
N VAL A 34 8.37 6.01 -9.70
CA VAL A 34 8.81 6.98 -10.74
C VAL A 34 10.07 6.50 -11.45
N LYS A 35 11.02 5.89 -10.74
CA LYS A 35 12.21 5.29 -11.33
C LYS A 35 11.85 4.17 -12.31
N ARG A 36 10.96 3.27 -11.94
CA ARG A 36 10.49 2.16 -12.79
C ARG A 36 9.73 2.67 -14.01
N LEU A 37 8.82 3.65 -13.83
CA LEU A 37 8.08 4.27 -14.94
C LEU A 37 9.00 4.93 -15.94
N LYS A 38 10.07 5.61 -15.50
CA LYS A 38 11.10 6.17 -16.37
C LYS A 38 11.85 5.09 -17.14
N GLY A 39 12.29 4.04 -16.44
CA GLY A 39 13.00 2.92 -17.05
C GLY A 39 12.16 2.15 -18.08
N GLY A 40 10.85 2.06 -17.86
CA GLY A 40 9.90 1.42 -18.77
C GLY A 40 9.38 2.31 -19.90
N GLY A 41 9.78 3.58 -19.97
CA GLY A 41 9.35 4.50 -21.04
C GLY A 41 7.89 4.99 -20.92
N PHE A 42 7.27 4.92 -19.73
CA PHE A 42 5.87 5.32 -19.49
C PHE A 42 5.73 6.83 -19.34
N SER A 43 6.13 7.60 -20.37
CA SER A 43 6.13 9.08 -20.35
C SER A 43 4.75 9.68 -20.10
N GLY A 44 3.68 9.16 -20.71
CA GLY A 44 2.33 9.67 -20.51
C GLY A 44 1.83 9.55 -19.06
N VAL A 45 2.19 8.47 -18.37
CA VAL A 45 1.88 8.31 -16.93
C VAL A 45 2.66 9.35 -16.12
N LEU A 46 3.94 9.54 -16.41
CA LEU A 46 4.78 10.53 -15.72
C LEU A 46 4.27 11.96 -15.91
N GLU A 47 3.81 12.32 -17.10
CA GLU A 47 3.19 13.62 -17.40
C GLU A 47 1.90 13.81 -16.59
N THR A 48 1.06 12.79 -16.48
CA THR A 48 -0.14 12.81 -15.65
C THR A 48 0.21 13.05 -14.18
N LEU A 49 1.16 12.29 -13.62
CA LEU A 49 1.62 12.45 -12.24
C LEU A 49 2.25 13.83 -11.99
N GLN A 50 2.91 14.40 -13.00
CA GLN A 50 3.45 15.75 -12.94
C GLN A 50 2.34 16.82 -12.95
N GLY A 51 1.28 16.58 -13.73
CA GLY A 51 0.11 17.47 -13.80
C GLY A 51 -0.63 17.61 -12.48
N TRP A 52 -0.62 16.55 -11.66
CA TRP A 52 -1.29 16.53 -10.35
C TRP A 52 -0.54 17.27 -9.23
N VAL A 53 0.73 17.63 -9.44
CA VAL A 53 1.49 18.39 -8.44
C VAL A 53 0.93 19.80 -8.30
N ASN A 54 0.47 20.13 -7.09
CA ASN A 54 -0.04 21.47 -6.79
C ASN A 54 1.08 22.54 -6.82
N SER A 55 0.70 23.82 -6.90
CA SER A 55 1.62 24.94 -7.04
C SER A 55 2.61 25.06 -5.88
N THR A 56 2.14 24.82 -4.64
CA THR A 56 2.96 24.91 -3.43
C THR A 56 4.04 23.83 -3.41
N ASP A 57 3.70 22.59 -3.74
CA ASP A 57 4.66 21.50 -3.76
C ASP A 57 5.61 21.61 -4.95
N ARG A 58 5.14 22.15 -6.07
CA ARG A 58 5.97 22.46 -7.24
C ARG A 58 7.05 23.50 -6.91
N SER A 59 6.74 24.50 -6.13
CA SER A 59 7.72 25.49 -5.65
C SER A 59 8.79 24.86 -4.74
N ARG A 60 8.50 23.70 -4.12
CA ARG A 60 9.43 22.88 -3.31
C ARG A 60 10.14 21.79 -4.12
N ASN A 61 10.13 21.89 -5.45
CA ASN A 61 10.75 20.94 -6.38
C ASN A 61 10.11 19.54 -6.41
N LYS A 62 8.88 19.35 -5.95
CA LYS A 62 8.14 18.10 -6.15
C LYS A 62 7.80 17.97 -7.63
N LYS A 63 8.18 16.86 -8.24
CA LYS A 63 8.02 16.65 -9.69
C LYS A 63 6.83 15.78 -10.05
N HIS A 64 6.42 14.88 -9.17
CA HIS A 64 5.33 13.93 -9.42
C HIS A 64 4.49 13.75 -8.17
N GLU A 65 3.17 13.70 -8.32
CA GLU A 65 2.23 13.34 -7.27
C GLU A 65 1.80 11.90 -7.49
N VAL A 66 2.28 10.99 -6.66
CA VAL A 66 2.02 9.54 -6.79
C VAL A 66 0.89 9.09 -5.88
N PHE A 67 0.79 9.72 -4.71
CA PHE A 67 -0.17 9.36 -3.67
C PHE A 67 -1.01 10.57 -3.28
N GLU A 68 -2.27 10.31 -2.96
CA GLU A 68 -3.08 11.28 -2.21
C GLU A 68 -2.35 11.71 -0.93
N PRO A 69 -2.39 13.02 -0.57
CA PRO A 69 -1.76 13.51 0.65
C PRO A 69 -2.33 12.87 1.91
N SER A 70 -3.65 12.64 1.93
CA SER A 70 -4.37 12.01 3.04
C SER A 70 -4.21 10.50 3.06
N PHE A 71 -4.48 9.90 4.21
CA PHE A 71 -4.67 8.47 4.38
C PHE A 71 -5.55 8.22 5.62
N ASP A 72 -6.30 7.14 5.58
CA ASP A 72 -7.07 6.68 6.72
C ASP A 72 -6.28 5.64 7.51
N TRP A 73 -6.35 5.71 8.82
CA TRP A 73 -5.76 4.70 9.69
C TRP A 73 -6.66 4.39 10.88
N LYS A 74 -6.56 3.16 11.35
CA LYS A 74 -7.22 2.71 12.58
C LYS A 74 -6.22 1.92 13.40
N GLU A 75 -6.16 2.21 14.69
CA GLU A 75 -5.37 1.41 15.62
C GLU A 75 -6.03 0.05 15.85
N CYS A 76 -5.25 -1.01 15.74
CA CYS A 76 -5.65 -2.36 16.07
C CYS A 76 -5.06 -2.70 17.45
N ASN A 77 -5.83 -2.40 18.50
CA ASN A 77 -5.39 -2.53 19.90
C ASN A 77 -5.83 -3.85 20.56
N SER A 78 -6.33 -4.81 19.80
CA SER A 78 -6.69 -6.14 20.26
C SER A 78 -6.39 -7.18 19.20
N GLU A 79 -6.08 -8.39 19.63
CA GLU A 79 -5.86 -9.56 18.77
C GLU A 79 -7.05 -9.79 17.83
N TYR A 80 -8.26 -9.70 18.33
CA TYR A 80 -9.49 -9.80 17.54
C TYR A 80 -9.54 -8.81 16.37
N LEU A 81 -9.14 -7.54 16.58
CA LEU A 81 -9.12 -6.54 15.50
C LEU A 81 -8.03 -6.84 14.49
N VAL A 82 -6.87 -7.33 14.94
CA VAL A 82 -5.78 -7.75 14.05
C VAL A 82 -6.24 -8.89 13.17
N GLU A 83 -6.80 -9.94 13.75
CA GLU A 83 -7.35 -11.09 13.00
C GLU A 83 -8.44 -10.66 12.01
N GLN A 84 -9.38 -9.83 12.45
CA GLN A 84 -10.43 -9.32 11.56
C GLN A 84 -9.83 -8.59 10.34
N LYS A 85 -8.74 -7.84 10.51
CA LYS A 85 -8.08 -7.13 9.41
C LYS A 85 -7.25 -8.07 8.53
N LEU A 86 -6.65 -9.09 9.10
CA LEU A 86 -5.93 -10.12 8.33
C LEU A 86 -6.86 -10.88 7.36
N TYR A 87 -8.11 -11.11 7.76
CA TYR A 87 -9.11 -11.70 6.86
C TYR A 87 -9.70 -10.67 5.88
N TYR A 88 -10.02 -9.47 6.37
CA TYR A 88 -10.70 -8.45 5.58
C TYR A 88 -9.84 -7.91 4.42
N ILE A 89 -8.55 -7.63 4.68
CA ILE A 89 -7.66 -6.99 3.69
C ILE A 89 -7.46 -7.86 2.44
N PRO A 90 -7.14 -9.16 2.55
CA PRO A 90 -7.04 -10.05 1.39
C PRO A 90 -8.31 -10.14 0.56
N GLU A 91 -9.47 -10.16 1.22
CA GLU A 91 -10.76 -10.32 0.56
C GLU A 91 -11.22 -9.10 -0.27
N ASN A 92 -10.62 -7.92 -0.06
CA ASN A 92 -11.02 -6.70 -0.79
C ASN A 92 -10.93 -6.84 -2.31
N ALA A 93 -9.97 -7.61 -2.83
CA ALA A 93 -9.81 -7.82 -4.26
C ALA A 93 -10.96 -8.63 -4.90
N SER A 94 -11.70 -9.40 -4.11
CA SER A 94 -12.81 -10.26 -4.56
C SER A 94 -14.20 -9.71 -4.22
N LYS A 95 -14.29 -8.54 -3.55
CA LYS A 95 -15.53 -7.96 -3.08
C LYS A 95 -15.88 -6.65 -3.79
N GLY A 96 -17.17 -6.29 -3.76
CA GLY A 96 -17.69 -5.04 -4.30
C GLY A 96 -17.96 -5.08 -5.81
N GLU A 97 -18.39 -3.92 -6.33
CA GLU A 97 -18.70 -3.75 -7.75
C GLU A 97 -17.44 -3.77 -8.63
N ASP A 98 -16.32 -3.26 -8.09
CA ASP A 98 -15.00 -3.24 -8.76
C ASP A 98 -14.16 -4.50 -8.47
N ARG A 99 -14.82 -5.65 -8.32
CA ARG A 99 -14.16 -6.93 -8.08
C ARG A 99 -13.11 -7.23 -9.15
N LEU A 100 -11.86 -7.43 -8.73
CA LEU A 100 -10.73 -7.71 -9.62
C LEU A 100 -10.57 -9.18 -9.93
N ILE A 101 -10.98 -10.05 -8.99
CA ILE A 101 -10.75 -11.49 -9.06
C ILE A 101 -11.85 -12.24 -8.28
N GLU A 102 -12.10 -13.51 -8.62
CA GLU A 102 -13.09 -14.32 -7.92
C GLU A 102 -12.56 -14.90 -6.61
N ASN A 103 -11.36 -15.49 -6.66
CA ASN A 103 -10.70 -16.04 -5.48
C ASN A 103 -9.58 -15.10 -5.01
N PRO A 104 -9.65 -14.57 -3.78
CA PRO A 104 -8.63 -13.63 -3.26
C PRO A 104 -7.20 -14.17 -3.32
N ALA A 105 -7.02 -15.51 -3.19
CA ALA A 105 -5.70 -16.12 -3.19
C ALA A 105 -4.99 -16.03 -4.56
N ASP A 106 -5.75 -15.85 -5.64
CA ASP A 106 -5.19 -15.72 -6.99
C ASP A 106 -4.72 -14.28 -7.30
N TYR A 107 -4.95 -13.31 -6.38
CA TYR A 107 -4.51 -11.94 -6.58
C TYR A 107 -3.05 -11.76 -6.17
N GLU A 108 -2.15 -11.79 -7.15
CA GLU A 108 -0.69 -11.72 -6.95
C GLU A 108 -0.17 -10.49 -6.19
N HIS A 109 -0.96 -9.40 -6.16
CA HIS A 109 -0.60 -8.14 -5.49
C HIS A 109 -1.19 -8.04 -4.07
N SER A 110 -1.36 -9.18 -3.40
CA SER A 110 -1.82 -9.26 -2.01
C SER A 110 -1.10 -10.36 -1.25
N SER A 111 -1.26 -10.35 0.07
CA SER A 111 -0.81 -11.44 0.94
C SER A 111 -1.83 -12.58 1.09
N ALA A 112 -2.88 -12.60 0.25
CA ALA A 112 -3.96 -13.57 0.35
C ALA A 112 -3.49 -15.02 0.20
N ALA A 113 -2.64 -15.32 -0.79
CA ALA A 113 -2.11 -16.66 -1.01
C ALA A 113 -1.36 -17.19 0.23
N PHE A 114 -0.60 -16.33 0.90
CA PHE A 114 0.09 -16.70 2.13
C PHE A 114 -0.88 -17.05 3.27
N TYR A 115 -1.85 -16.19 3.57
CA TYR A 115 -2.76 -16.41 4.70
C TYR A 115 -3.84 -17.47 4.43
N ILE A 116 -4.25 -17.68 3.18
CA ILE A 116 -5.32 -18.62 2.82
C ILE A 116 -4.75 -20.01 2.46
N LEU A 117 -3.64 -20.04 1.70
CA LEU A 117 -3.09 -21.28 1.16
C LEU A 117 -1.78 -21.72 1.85
N GLY A 118 -1.17 -20.85 2.66
CA GLY A 118 0.16 -21.09 3.23
C GLY A 118 1.28 -21.02 2.21
N GLU A 119 1.05 -20.39 1.06
CA GLU A 119 2.03 -20.28 -0.02
C GLU A 119 2.90 -19.02 0.17
N GLU A 120 4.21 -19.14 -0.08
CA GLU A 120 5.08 -17.96 -0.15
C GLU A 120 4.69 -17.12 -1.36
N GLY A 121 4.06 -15.97 -1.09
CA GLY A 121 3.70 -14.99 -2.12
C GLY A 121 4.78 -13.92 -2.29
N ASN A 122 4.51 -12.93 -3.16
CA ASN A 122 5.40 -11.78 -3.39
C ASN A 122 5.62 -10.89 -2.14
N CYS A 123 4.93 -11.16 -1.03
CA CYS A 123 5.02 -10.44 0.25
C CYS A 123 5.66 -11.29 1.35
N SER A 124 6.60 -12.17 1.03
CA SER A 124 7.14 -13.22 1.90
C SER A 124 7.97 -12.75 3.11
N ASP A 125 8.34 -11.48 3.20
CA ASP A 125 9.44 -11.11 4.11
C ASP A 125 9.03 -10.54 5.46
N TYR A 126 7.73 -10.32 5.74
CA TYR A 126 7.32 -9.70 7.01
C TYR A 126 6.08 -10.36 7.60
N HIS A 127 6.29 -11.39 8.38
CA HIS A 127 5.25 -11.99 9.22
C HIS A 127 5.13 -11.22 10.52
N LEU A 128 3.90 -10.96 10.95
CA LEU A 128 3.66 -10.46 12.30
C LEU A 128 4.05 -11.56 13.28
N PRO A 129 5.03 -11.36 14.19
CA PRO A 129 5.40 -12.36 15.17
C PRO A 129 4.21 -12.70 16.06
N GLY A 130 3.85 -13.96 16.15
CA GLY A 130 2.81 -14.45 17.07
C GLY A 130 1.40 -14.62 16.47
N VAL A 131 1.22 -14.43 15.17
CA VAL A 131 -0.01 -14.79 14.44
C VAL A 131 0.31 -16.03 13.60
N ALA A 132 0.03 -17.20 14.13
CA ALA A 132 0.10 -18.50 13.47
C ALA A 132 -1.32 -19.06 13.29
#